data_a4e477f242606579b99b8f3485b435a9
#
_entry.id   a4e477f242606579b99b8f3485b435a9
#
_cell.length_a   1.000
_cell.length_b   1.000
_cell.length_c   1.000
_cell.angle_alpha   90.00
_cell.angle_beta   90.00
_cell.angle_gamma   90.00
#
_symmetry.space_group_name_H-M   'P 1'
#
loop_
_entity.id
_entity.type
_entity.pdbx_description
1 polymer ?
#
loop_
_entity_poly.entity_id
_entity_poly.type
_entity_poly.pdbx_seq_one_letter_code
_entity_poly.pdbx_strand_id
1 'polypeptide(L)'
;CGSGKYRGGLGVRRDIEFLDESGSLNTQFDKFKIAPFGLFGGGDGAKGQLFLNPDGANERELRSKTVDCKLTRGDVVSMRTQGGGGYGPAAERDPAAIERDLREGKITPAGAGDSYGFDGSN
;
A
#
# COMPACT_ATOMS: atom_id res chain seq x y z
N CYS A 1 3.25 3.67 3.01
CA CYS A 1 4.65 4.08 2.78
C CYS A 1 5.42 4.09 4.09
N GLY A 2 6.73 3.84 4.03
CA GLY A 2 7.61 3.94 5.19
C GLY A 2 7.85 5.41 5.58
N SER A 3 7.85 5.68 6.89
CA SER A 3 8.21 6.98 7.43
C SER A 3 9.72 7.23 7.35
N GLY A 4 10.15 8.48 7.36
CA GLY A 4 11.56 8.83 7.32
C GLY A 4 11.77 10.33 7.08
N LYS A 5 13.00 10.78 7.22
CA LYS A 5 13.42 12.12 6.75
C LYS A 5 12.97 12.31 5.29
N TYR A 6 13.16 11.27 4.49
CA TYR A 6 12.57 11.13 3.17
C TYR A 6 11.57 9.97 3.21
N ARG A 7 10.29 10.30 3.07
CA ARG A 7 9.21 9.32 3.06
C ARG A 7 9.32 8.39 1.85
N GLY A 8 9.01 7.10 2.04
CA GLY A 8 8.90 6.14 0.97
C GLY A 8 7.76 6.46 -0.01
N GLY A 9 7.83 5.90 -1.20
CA GLY A 9 6.77 5.99 -2.21
C GLY A 9 5.48 5.35 -1.73
N LEU A 10 4.34 5.87 -2.20
CA LEU A 10 3.03 5.28 -1.94
C LEU A 10 2.84 4.00 -2.77
N GLY A 11 2.10 3.05 -2.22
CA GLY A 11 1.49 1.99 -3.00
C GLY A 11 0.27 2.49 -3.78
N VAL A 12 -0.18 1.68 -4.73
CA VAL A 12 -1.36 1.94 -5.56
C VAL A 12 -2.38 0.84 -5.33
N ARG A 13 -3.65 1.19 -5.19
CA ARG A 13 -4.77 0.25 -5.29
C ARG A 13 -5.34 0.32 -6.70
N ARG A 14 -5.50 -0.84 -7.33
CA ARG A 14 -6.14 -0.97 -8.63
C ARG A 14 -7.14 -2.11 -8.58
N ASP A 15 -8.39 -1.79 -8.81
CA ASP A 15 -9.49 -2.74 -8.87
C ASP A 15 -9.88 -2.93 -10.34
N ILE A 16 -9.95 -4.18 -10.78
CA ILE A 16 -10.29 -4.57 -12.14
C ILE A 16 -11.47 -5.51 -12.09
N GLU A 17 -12.59 -5.11 -12.68
CA GLU A 17 -13.76 -5.96 -12.85
C GLU A 17 -13.62 -6.86 -14.09
N PHE A 18 -13.93 -8.13 -13.93
CA PHE A 18 -13.95 -9.10 -15.01
C PHE A 18 -15.32 -9.11 -15.69
N LEU A 19 -15.34 -8.81 -16.99
CA LEU A 19 -16.58 -8.59 -17.74
C LEU A 19 -17.02 -9.76 -18.63
N ASP A 20 -16.18 -10.78 -18.82
CA ASP A 20 -16.52 -11.94 -19.62
C ASP A 20 -17.18 -13.04 -18.77
N GLU A 21 -17.75 -14.07 -19.44
CA GLU A 21 -18.47 -15.14 -18.73
C GLU A 21 -17.54 -16.01 -17.90
N SER A 22 -16.36 -16.32 -18.42
CA SER A 22 -15.36 -17.13 -17.72
C SER A 22 -13.93 -16.79 -18.13
N GLY A 23 -13.01 -16.89 -17.18
CA GLY A 23 -11.60 -16.69 -17.44
C GLY A 23 -10.73 -17.23 -16.33
N SER A 24 -9.43 -17.01 -16.45
CA SER A 24 -8.50 -17.37 -15.40
C SER A 24 -7.49 -16.24 -15.12
N LEU A 25 -7.13 -16.10 -13.86
CA LEU A 25 -6.15 -15.15 -13.38
C LEU A 25 -4.87 -15.88 -12.98
N ASN A 26 -3.76 -15.44 -13.56
CA ASN A 26 -2.42 -15.81 -13.11
C ASN A 26 -1.72 -14.57 -12.57
N THR A 27 -1.08 -14.68 -11.43
CA THR A 27 -0.40 -13.55 -10.78
C THR A 27 1.02 -13.91 -10.36
N GLN A 28 1.88 -12.91 -10.42
CA GLN A 28 3.24 -13.02 -9.91
C GLN A 28 3.65 -11.66 -9.32
N PHE A 29 3.56 -11.57 -8.00
CA PHE A 29 3.93 -10.38 -7.24
C PHE A 29 5.04 -10.66 -6.25
N ASP A 30 5.76 -9.63 -5.86
CA ASP A 30 6.76 -9.66 -4.80
C ASP A 30 6.34 -8.81 -3.59
N LYS A 31 7.10 -8.89 -2.51
CA LYS A 31 6.90 -8.08 -1.29
C LYS A 31 5.56 -8.28 -0.56
N PHE A 32 4.94 -9.47 -0.71
CA PHE A 32 3.75 -9.84 0.06
C PHE A 32 4.10 -10.39 1.45
N LYS A 33 5.23 -11.09 1.58
CA LYS A 33 5.69 -11.66 2.86
C LYS A 33 6.65 -10.73 3.60
N ILE A 34 7.56 -10.09 2.87
CA ILE A 34 8.59 -9.22 3.41
C ILE A 34 8.31 -7.82 2.88
N ALA A 35 8.05 -6.87 3.78
CA ALA A 35 7.86 -5.47 3.42
C ALA A 35 9.15 -4.88 2.80
N PRO A 36 9.04 -3.89 1.92
CA PRO A 36 10.20 -3.06 1.57
C PRO A 36 10.74 -2.39 2.82
N PHE A 37 11.99 -2.68 3.17
CA PHE A 37 12.61 -2.14 4.39
C PHE A 37 13.03 -0.68 4.23
N GLY A 38 13.01 0.05 5.34
CA GLY A 38 13.60 1.40 5.41
C GLY A 38 15.10 1.35 5.57
N LEU A 39 15.77 2.48 5.32
CA LEU A 39 17.20 2.62 5.43
C LEU A 39 17.57 3.75 6.40
N PHE A 40 18.69 3.60 7.07
CA PHE A 40 19.27 4.63 7.97
C PHE A 40 18.27 5.21 8.97
N GLY A 41 17.46 4.36 9.59
CA GLY A 41 16.45 4.78 10.57
C GLY A 41 15.08 5.13 9.96
N GLY A 42 14.90 4.94 8.66
CA GLY A 42 13.59 5.00 8.02
C GLY A 42 12.73 3.79 8.33
N GLY A 43 11.42 3.96 8.34
CA GLY A 43 10.44 2.89 8.57
C GLY A 43 10.17 2.04 7.32
N ASP A 44 9.67 0.83 7.54
CA ASP A 44 9.31 -0.09 6.46
C ASP A 44 8.08 0.41 5.69
N GLY A 45 8.01 0.06 4.42
CA GLY A 45 6.82 0.24 3.59
C GLY A 45 5.74 -0.80 3.89
N ALA A 46 4.55 -0.59 3.36
CA ALA A 46 3.48 -1.57 3.43
C ALA A 46 3.76 -2.76 2.50
N LYS A 47 3.30 -3.94 2.89
CA LYS A 47 3.33 -5.14 2.04
C LYS A 47 2.33 -5.02 0.90
N GLY A 48 2.60 -5.70 -0.21
CA GLY A 48 1.61 -5.90 -1.27
C GLY A 48 0.52 -6.87 -0.84
N GLN A 49 -0.67 -6.70 -1.40
CA GLN A 49 -1.83 -7.56 -1.15
C GLN A 49 -2.63 -7.72 -2.45
N LEU A 50 -3.32 -8.84 -2.56
CA LEU A 50 -4.19 -9.15 -3.69
C LEU A 50 -5.48 -9.76 -3.16
N PHE A 51 -6.61 -9.20 -3.56
CA PHE A 51 -7.93 -9.70 -3.16
C PHE A 51 -8.78 -10.02 -4.38
N LEU A 52 -9.58 -11.06 -4.26
CA LEU A 52 -10.70 -11.33 -5.13
C LEU A 52 -11.98 -10.89 -4.39
N ASN A 53 -12.83 -10.10 -5.07
CA ASN A 53 -14.08 -9.56 -4.56
C ASN A 53 -13.93 -8.81 -3.22
N PRO A 54 -13.09 -7.75 -3.17
CA PRO A 54 -12.82 -7.00 -1.96
C PRO A 54 -14.10 -6.38 -1.39
N ASP A 55 -14.13 -6.25 -0.07
CA ASP A 55 -15.22 -5.60 0.68
C ASP A 55 -16.60 -6.30 0.53
N GLY A 56 -16.64 -7.53 0.03
CA GLY A 56 -17.85 -8.33 -0.19
C GLY A 56 -17.92 -9.62 0.63
N ALA A 57 -19.08 -10.28 0.62
CA ALA A 57 -19.30 -11.55 1.32
C ALA A 57 -18.40 -12.68 0.79
N ASN A 58 -17.92 -12.56 -0.45
CA ASN A 58 -17.04 -13.53 -1.12
C ASN A 58 -15.59 -13.03 -1.21
N GLU A 59 -15.20 -12.11 -0.34
CA GLU A 59 -13.82 -11.63 -0.29
C GLU A 59 -12.86 -12.77 -0.01
N ARG A 60 -11.80 -12.84 -0.80
CA ARG A 60 -10.73 -13.82 -0.64
C ARG A 60 -9.38 -13.18 -0.92
N GLU A 61 -8.47 -13.23 0.04
CA GLU A 61 -7.09 -12.86 -0.19
C GLU A 61 -6.39 -13.93 -1.02
N LEU A 62 -5.72 -13.50 -2.08
CA LEU A 62 -4.96 -14.37 -2.98
C LEU A 62 -3.47 -14.32 -2.63
N ARG A 63 -2.77 -15.39 -2.96
CA ARG A 63 -1.31 -15.44 -2.82
C ARG A 63 -0.62 -14.57 -3.87
N SER A 64 0.59 -14.13 -3.57
CA SER A 64 1.42 -13.37 -4.53
C SER A 64 1.64 -14.11 -5.85
N LYS A 65 1.73 -15.43 -5.79
CA LYS A 65 1.83 -16.33 -6.95
C LYS A 65 0.61 -17.22 -6.95
N THR A 66 -0.35 -16.88 -7.80
CA THR A 66 -1.60 -17.61 -7.99
C THR A 66 -1.66 -18.06 -9.44
N VAL A 67 -2.03 -19.31 -9.66
CA VAL A 67 -2.15 -19.90 -10.99
C VAL A 67 -3.57 -20.42 -11.17
N ASP A 68 -4.14 -20.17 -12.35
CA ASP A 68 -5.46 -20.65 -12.78
C ASP A 68 -6.60 -20.36 -11.79
N CYS A 69 -6.58 -19.18 -11.17
CA CYS A 69 -7.70 -18.70 -10.38
C CYS A 69 -8.88 -18.40 -11.31
N LYS A 70 -9.94 -19.18 -11.19
CA LYS A 70 -11.12 -19.03 -12.05
C LYS A 70 -11.85 -17.74 -11.71
N LEU A 71 -12.21 -17.00 -12.75
CA LEU A 71 -13.01 -15.78 -12.68
C LEU A 71 -14.31 -15.99 -13.45
N THR A 72 -15.35 -15.35 -12.96
CA THR A 72 -16.67 -15.24 -13.60
C THR A 72 -17.04 -13.78 -13.75
N ARG A 73 -18.03 -13.49 -14.59
CA ARG A 73 -18.52 -12.12 -14.80
C ARG A 73 -18.86 -11.43 -13.48
N GLY A 74 -18.37 -10.23 -13.29
CA GLY A 74 -18.59 -9.42 -12.10
C GLY A 74 -17.57 -9.64 -10.98
N ASP A 75 -16.67 -10.63 -11.10
CA ASP A 75 -15.56 -10.74 -10.17
C ASP A 75 -14.63 -9.53 -10.26
N VAL A 76 -14.20 -9.04 -9.11
CA VAL A 76 -13.28 -7.90 -9.01
C VAL A 76 -11.95 -8.36 -8.43
N VAL A 77 -10.88 -8.08 -9.14
CA VAL A 77 -9.50 -8.30 -8.66
C VAL A 77 -8.93 -7.00 -8.17
N SER A 78 -8.65 -6.91 -6.86
CA SER A 78 -8.03 -5.74 -6.22
C SER A 78 -6.55 -5.98 -5.97
N MET A 79 -5.72 -5.28 -6.71
CA MET A 79 -4.27 -5.27 -6.54
C MET A 79 -3.88 -4.07 -5.69
N ARG A 80 -3.21 -4.33 -4.56
CA ARG A 80 -2.67 -3.29 -3.67
C ARG A 80 -1.15 -3.46 -3.67
N THR A 81 -0.46 -2.57 -4.40
CA THR A 81 1.00 -2.67 -4.49
C THR A 81 1.66 -2.25 -3.17
N GLN A 82 2.85 -2.75 -2.94
CA GLN A 82 3.64 -2.36 -1.78
C GLN A 82 3.97 -0.87 -1.77
N GLY A 83 4.12 -0.30 -0.59
CA GLY A 83 4.72 1.02 -0.41
C GLY A 83 6.25 0.91 -0.32
N GLY A 84 6.97 1.97 -0.65
CA GLY A 84 8.43 2.05 -0.47
C GLY A 84 8.81 2.22 1.00
N GLY A 85 10.01 1.76 1.39
CA GLY A 85 10.62 2.07 2.67
C GLY A 85 11.08 3.53 2.74
N GLY A 86 11.10 4.10 3.95
CA GLY A 86 11.61 5.43 4.21
C GLY A 86 13.13 5.47 4.31
N TYR A 87 13.69 6.66 4.28
CA TYR A 87 15.13 6.89 4.42
C TYR A 87 15.41 7.94 5.49
N GLY A 88 16.30 7.63 6.42
CA GLY A 88 16.68 8.50 7.53
C GLY A 88 15.62 8.62 8.62
N PRO A 89 15.97 9.20 9.77
CA PRO A 89 15.08 9.32 10.90
C PRO A 89 13.83 10.16 10.57
N ALA A 90 12.65 9.67 10.92
CA ALA A 90 11.39 10.37 10.67
C ALA A 90 11.31 11.73 11.40
N ALA A 91 11.92 11.83 12.59
CA ALA A 91 11.97 13.09 13.36
C ALA A 91 12.74 14.23 12.66
N GLU A 92 13.58 13.88 11.66
CA GLU A 92 14.31 14.89 10.87
C GLU A 92 13.54 15.34 9.61
N ARG A 93 12.30 14.86 9.41
CA ARG A 93 11.51 15.28 8.25
C ARG A 93 11.11 16.74 8.37
N ASP A 94 11.29 17.48 7.28
CA ASP A 94 10.87 18.88 7.17
C ASP A 94 9.35 19.01 7.45
N PRO A 95 8.94 19.83 8.45
CA PRO A 95 7.52 20.06 8.75
C PRO A 95 6.70 20.50 7.52
N ALA A 96 7.24 21.34 6.67
CA ALA A 96 6.57 21.77 5.44
C ALA A 96 6.30 20.60 4.48
N ALA A 97 7.15 19.55 4.49
CA ALA A 97 6.92 18.34 3.71
C ALA A 97 5.82 17.48 4.34
N ILE A 98 5.70 17.44 5.68
CA ILE A 98 4.61 16.75 6.40
C ILE A 98 3.27 17.43 6.10
N GLU A 99 3.20 18.75 6.21
CA GLU A 99 2.00 19.53 5.89
C GLU A 99 1.55 19.34 4.44
N ARG A 100 2.50 19.34 3.52
CA ARG A 100 2.20 19.06 2.11
C ARG A 100 1.63 17.66 1.91
N ASP A 101 2.23 16.64 2.54
CA ASP A 101 1.76 15.26 2.45
C ASP A 101 0.36 15.09 3.05
N LEU A 102 0.03 15.81 4.15
CA LEU A 102 -1.30 15.88 4.74
C LEU A 102 -2.32 16.52 3.79
N ARG A 103 -1.99 17.69 3.25
CA ARG A 103 -2.86 18.42 2.30
C ARG A 103 -3.14 17.62 1.04
N GLU A 104 -2.16 16.86 0.56
CA GLU A 104 -2.27 16.01 -0.63
C GLU A 104 -2.85 14.61 -0.32
N GLY A 105 -3.20 14.32 0.93
CA GLY A 105 -3.78 13.03 1.33
C GLY A 105 -2.81 11.86 1.26
N LYS A 106 -1.51 12.11 1.24
CA LYS A 106 -0.46 11.08 1.18
C LYS A 106 -0.20 10.41 2.50
N ILE A 107 -0.47 11.11 3.60
CA ILE A 107 -0.45 10.58 4.96
C ILE A 107 -1.72 11.05 5.67
N THR A 108 -2.15 10.28 6.67
CA THR A 108 -3.27 10.65 7.53
C THR A 108 -2.81 11.53 8.71
N PRO A 109 -3.70 12.34 9.34
CA PRO A 109 -3.35 13.06 10.56
C PRO A 109 -2.79 12.14 11.66
N ALA A 110 -3.41 10.98 11.88
CA ALA A 110 -2.90 9.98 12.81
C ALA A 110 -1.49 9.50 12.42
N GLY A 111 -1.26 9.19 11.14
CA GLY A 111 0.07 8.80 10.64
C GLY A 111 1.12 9.91 10.78
N ALA A 112 0.72 11.18 10.69
CA ALA A 112 1.61 12.32 10.95
C ALA A 112 2.03 12.38 12.41
N GLY A 113 1.09 12.22 13.35
CA GLY A 113 1.36 12.14 14.78
C GLY A 113 2.24 10.96 15.15
N ASP A 114 1.80 9.75 14.76
CA ASP A 114 2.45 8.50 15.16
C ASP A 114 3.87 8.33 14.59
N SER A 115 4.07 8.75 13.33
CA SER A 115 5.33 8.50 12.63
C SER A 115 6.32 9.66 12.72
N TYR A 116 5.84 10.90 12.83
CA TYR A 116 6.66 12.11 12.76
C TYR A 116 6.57 12.99 14.02
N GLY A 117 5.67 12.65 14.97
CA GLY A 117 5.40 13.50 16.13
C GLY A 117 4.79 14.86 15.74
N PHE A 118 4.12 14.93 14.60
CA PHE A 118 3.54 16.16 14.06
C PHE A 118 2.11 16.34 14.54
N ASP A 119 1.85 17.38 15.33
CA ASP A 119 0.53 17.68 15.92
C ASP A 119 -0.25 18.78 15.19
N GLY A 120 0.32 19.34 14.13
CA GLY A 120 -0.31 20.42 13.36
C GLY A 120 -0.34 21.77 14.06
N SER A 121 0.34 21.87 15.21
CA SER A 121 0.41 23.11 16.00
C SER A 121 1.66 23.89 15.61
N ASN A 122 1.59 24.68 14.55
CA ASN A 122 2.52 25.78 14.25
C ASN A 122 1.78 26.93 13.59
#